data_c8adc47d152d4b1c0e321a77691c7038
#
_entry.id   c8adc47d152d4b1c0e321a77691c7038
#
_cell.length_a   1.000
_cell.length_b   1.000
_cell.length_c   1.000
_cell.angle_alpha   90.00
_cell.angle_beta   90.00
_cell.angle_gamma   90.00
#
_symmetry.space_group_name_H-M   'P 1'
#
loop_
_entity.id
_entity.type
_entity.pdbx_description
1 polymer ?
#
loop_
_entity_poly.entity_id
_entity_poly.type
_entity_poly.pdbx_seq_one_letter_code
_entity_poly.pdbx_strand_id
1 'polypeptide(L)'
;ERIVQWDGEGDDPAAGAVEEGSVLVLRNMQTGDQKTFPFVSEYAWSKKGNILVIEGTASKADKKSKNSVSVWRTIEGHADTISRGGNDYRNYAIDENGYQLAFTAERDSSAKALQKFHKLWYWKNGTDSAVMITDKNSVGMPVSWNVSENGELSFSKNGSRLYFGTAPIKPAKDTSLIDI
;
A
#
# COMPACT_ATOMS: atom_id res chain seq x y z
N GLU A 1 22.29 -12.69 -1.73
CA GLU A 1 21.20 -12.74 -0.75
C GLU A 1 21.06 -11.38 -0.09
N ARG A 2 19.86 -10.84 -0.03
CA ARG A 2 19.60 -9.49 0.50
C ARG A 2 18.76 -9.62 1.76
N ILE A 3 19.22 -9.01 2.83
CA ILE A 3 18.49 -8.97 4.10
C ILE A 3 17.90 -7.57 4.29
N VAL A 4 16.63 -7.52 4.60
CA VAL A 4 15.94 -6.31 5.07
C VAL A 4 15.81 -6.47 6.59
N GLN A 5 16.37 -5.54 7.34
CA GLN A 5 16.26 -5.51 8.78
C GLN A 5 15.26 -4.42 9.18
N TRP A 6 14.33 -4.76 10.04
CA TRP A 6 13.36 -3.86 10.64
C TRP A 6 13.81 -3.56 12.08
N ASP A 7 14.05 -2.29 12.41
CA ASP A 7 14.25 -1.83 13.78
C ASP A 7 12.99 -1.04 14.20
N GLY A 8 12.01 -1.78 14.70
CA GLY A 8 10.76 -1.23 15.23
C GLY A 8 10.69 -1.44 16.73
N GLU A 9 11.16 -0.48 17.52
CA GLU A 9 10.66 -0.31 18.88
C GLU A 9 9.44 0.62 18.80
N GLY A 10 8.24 0.04 18.83
CA GLY A 10 6.98 0.78 18.86
C GLY A 10 6.48 0.84 20.30
N ASP A 11 6.55 2.00 20.93
CA ASP A 11 5.67 2.33 22.04
C ASP A 11 4.22 2.40 21.48
N ASP A 12 3.29 1.73 22.17
CA ASP A 12 1.87 1.67 21.82
C ASP A 12 1.24 3.08 21.89
N PRO A 13 0.90 3.73 20.74
CA PRO A 13 0.45 5.11 20.80
C PRO A 13 -1.04 5.17 21.15
N ALA A 14 -1.37 6.10 22.02
CA ALA A 14 -2.73 6.48 22.35
C ALA A 14 -3.58 6.74 21.09
N ALA A 15 -4.80 6.23 21.06
CA ALA A 15 -5.74 6.30 19.95
C ALA A 15 -5.82 7.71 19.33
N GLY A 16 -5.39 7.85 18.07
CA GLY A 16 -5.49 9.08 17.28
C GLY A 16 -4.18 9.71 16.80
N ALA A 17 -3.01 9.20 17.19
CA ALA A 17 -1.74 9.67 16.65
C ALA A 17 -1.47 9.03 15.27
N VAL A 18 -1.17 9.84 14.26
CA VAL A 18 -0.60 9.36 13.00
C VAL A 18 0.78 8.79 13.33
N GLU A 19 0.96 7.48 13.16
CA GLU A 19 2.26 6.85 13.35
C GLU A 19 3.21 7.35 12.25
N GLU A 20 4.33 7.93 12.64
CA GLU A 20 5.45 8.08 11.71
C GLU A 20 6.04 6.68 11.52
N GLY A 21 6.17 6.26 10.25
CA GLY A 21 6.75 4.97 9.93
C GLY A 21 8.20 4.84 10.40
N SER A 22 8.67 3.62 10.43
CA SER A 22 10.04 3.26 10.85
C SER A 22 11.07 3.56 9.75
N VAL A 23 12.34 3.37 10.06
CA VAL A 23 13.43 3.44 9.08
C VAL A 23 13.65 2.04 8.49
N LEU A 24 13.50 1.90 7.17
CA LEU A 24 13.83 0.68 6.45
C LEU A 24 15.27 0.76 5.93
N VAL A 25 16.11 -0.21 6.29
CA VAL A 25 17.48 -0.34 5.81
C VAL A 25 17.60 -1.52 4.85
N LEU A 26 17.94 -1.24 3.60
CA LEU A 26 18.26 -2.24 2.59
C LEU A 26 19.77 -2.41 2.52
N ARG A 27 20.29 -3.62 2.79
CA ARG A 27 21.72 -3.94 2.73
C ARG A 27 22.03 -4.95 1.61
N ASN A 28 23.02 -4.65 0.81
CA ASN A 28 23.61 -5.61 -0.10
C ASN A 28 24.59 -6.51 0.69
N MET A 29 24.31 -7.80 0.75
CA MET A 29 25.10 -8.74 1.55
C MET A 29 26.44 -9.11 0.93
N GLN A 30 26.66 -8.82 -0.36
CA GLN A 30 27.92 -9.08 -1.05
C GLN A 30 28.88 -7.90 -0.93
N THR A 31 28.36 -6.66 -1.12
CA THR A 31 29.20 -5.45 -1.12
C THR A 31 29.20 -4.73 0.24
N GLY A 32 28.20 -4.99 1.08
CA GLY A 32 28.00 -4.28 2.34
C GLY A 32 27.29 -2.93 2.20
N ASP A 33 27.02 -2.47 0.97
CA ASP A 33 26.35 -1.20 0.70
C ASP A 33 24.96 -1.16 1.33
N GLN A 34 24.58 0.01 1.83
CA GLN A 34 23.31 0.23 2.48
C GLN A 34 22.52 1.37 1.82
N LYS A 35 21.20 1.20 1.75
CA LYS A 35 20.25 2.23 1.39
C LYS A 35 19.20 2.34 2.45
N THR A 36 18.90 3.58 2.88
CA THR A 36 17.97 3.87 3.96
C THR A 36 16.73 4.59 3.41
N PHE A 37 15.56 4.16 3.85
CA PHE A 37 14.28 4.76 3.52
C PHE A 37 13.59 5.18 4.82
N PRO A 38 13.37 6.47 5.07
CA PRO A 38 12.68 6.94 6.27
C PRO A 38 11.15 6.83 6.13
N PHE A 39 10.45 6.83 7.25
CA PHE A 39 8.98 6.88 7.32
C PHE A 39 8.28 5.73 6.59
N VAL A 40 8.79 4.51 6.70
CA VAL A 40 8.20 3.31 6.07
C VAL A 40 7.23 2.64 7.04
N SER A 41 5.99 2.44 6.59
CA SER A 41 4.96 1.68 7.32
C SER A 41 4.93 0.21 6.92
N GLU A 42 5.12 -0.08 5.64
CA GLU A 42 5.10 -1.44 5.12
C GLU A 42 6.01 -1.58 3.91
N TYR A 43 6.46 -2.81 3.64
CA TYR A 43 7.23 -3.13 2.45
C TYR A 43 6.95 -4.56 1.97
N ALA A 44 7.09 -4.79 0.65
CA ALA A 44 6.92 -6.09 0.05
C ALA A 44 7.97 -6.35 -1.05
N TRP A 45 8.53 -7.55 -1.07
CA TRP A 45 9.47 -7.98 -2.10
C TRP A 45 8.78 -8.74 -3.23
N SER A 46 9.22 -8.49 -4.46
CA SER A 46 8.95 -9.42 -5.55
C SER A 46 9.67 -10.75 -5.30
N LYS A 47 9.10 -11.84 -5.77
CA LYS A 47 9.64 -13.19 -5.60
C LYS A 47 11.07 -13.34 -6.12
N LYS A 48 11.43 -12.62 -7.18
CA LYS A 48 12.78 -12.60 -7.77
C LYS A 48 13.72 -11.56 -7.13
N GLY A 49 13.23 -10.76 -6.18
CA GLY A 49 14.04 -9.72 -5.53
C GLY A 49 14.45 -8.56 -6.44
N ASN A 50 13.83 -8.39 -7.61
CA ASN A 50 14.15 -7.32 -8.55
C ASN A 50 13.46 -6.00 -8.23
N ILE A 51 12.34 -6.03 -7.49
CA ILE A 51 11.68 -4.84 -6.97
C ILE A 51 11.35 -5.00 -5.49
N LEU A 52 11.41 -3.87 -4.77
CA LEU A 52 10.93 -3.69 -3.42
C LEU A 52 9.86 -2.60 -3.45
N VAL A 53 8.65 -2.96 -3.07
CA VAL A 53 7.56 -2.00 -2.84
C VAL A 53 7.72 -1.43 -1.44
N ILE A 54 7.60 -0.12 -1.32
CA ILE A 54 7.77 0.61 -0.06
C ILE A 54 6.55 1.50 0.14
N GLU A 55 5.83 1.30 1.22
CA GLU A 55 4.80 2.22 1.69
C GLU A 55 5.43 3.23 2.64
N GLY A 56 5.31 4.51 2.29
CA GLY A 56 5.78 5.62 3.09
C GLY A 56 4.64 6.37 3.75
N THR A 57 4.81 6.72 5.01
CA THR A 57 3.89 7.60 5.76
C THR A 57 4.28 9.06 5.64
N ALA A 58 3.30 9.94 5.85
CA ALA A 58 3.54 11.38 5.92
C ALA A 58 4.37 11.72 7.17
N SER A 59 5.40 12.53 7.01
CA SER A 59 6.15 13.06 8.15
C SER A 59 5.33 14.13 8.88
N LYS A 60 5.31 14.08 10.21
CA LYS A 60 4.67 15.09 11.06
C LYS A 60 5.40 16.44 10.98
N ALA A 61 6.70 16.41 10.74
CA ALA A 61 7.54 17.62 10.64
C ALA A 61 7.33 18.38 9.33
N ASP A 62 6.91 17.69 8.25
CA ASP A 62 6.66 18.30 6.95
C ASP A 62 5.18 18.23 6.56
N LYS A 63 4.46 19.33 6.70
CA LYS A 63 3.03 19.45 6.34
C LYS A 63 2.73 19.19 4.86
N LYS A 64 3.74 19.18 3.98
CA LYS A 64 3.60 18.85 2.55
C LYS A 64 3.84 17.36 2.29
N SER A 65 4.40 16.66 3.24
CA SER A 65 4.58 15.21 3.17
C SER A 65 3.23 14.50 3.09
N LYS A 66 3.17 13.41 2.33
CA LYS A 66 1.97 12.60 2.13
C LYS A 66 2.35 11.13 2.12
N ASN A 67 1.43 10.29 2.54
CA ASN A 67 1.55 8.85 2.33
C ASN A 67 1.84 8.56 0.86
N SER A 68 2.61 7.53 0.60
CA SER A 68 3.03 7.19 -0.75
C SER A 68 3.33 5.70 -0.89
N VAL A 69 3.23 5.21 -2.12
CA VAL A 69 3.76 3.90 -2.51
C VAL A 69 4.85 4.13 -3.54
N SER A 70 6.01 3.57 -3.29
CA SER A 70 7.18 3.64 -4.17
C SER A 70 7.67 2.25 -4.53
N VAL A 71 8.28 2.12 -5.71
CA VAL A 71 8.92 0.90 -6.18
C VAL A 71 10.41 1.15 -6.30
N TRP A 72 11.21 0.49 -5.48
CA TRP A 72 12.66 0.46 -5.58
C TRP A 72 13.08 -0.66 -6.53
N ARG A 73 13.80 -0.31 -7.59
CA ARG A 73 14.37 -1.27 -8.54
C ARG A 73 15.78 -1.63 -8.11
N THR A 74 15.99 -2.89 -7.78
CA THR A 74 17.22 -3.32 -7.12
C THR A 74 18.43 -3.31 -8.05
N ILE A 75 18.24 -3.51 -9.35
CA ILE A 75 19.31 -3.49 -10.37
C ILE A 75 19.69 -2.05 -10.69
N GLU A 76 18.71 -1.20 -10.94
CA GLU A 76 18.93 0.20 -11.31
C GLU A 76 19.32 1.08 -10.12
N GLY A 77 19.06 0.62 -8.89
CA GLY A 77 19.34 1.39 -7.68
C GLY A 77 18.46 2.63 -7.53
N HIS A 78 17.25 2.62 -8.12
CA HIS A 78 16.35 3.76 -8.25
C HIS A 78 14.97 3.46 -7.67
N ALA A 79 14.34 4.49 -7.07
CA ALA A 79 12.97 4.43 -6.57
C ALA A 79 12.05 5.37 -7.33
N ASP A 80 10.91 4.86 -7.79
CA ASP A 80 9.84 5.64 -8.39
C ASP A 80 8.64 5.67 -7.46
N THR A 81 8.11 6.86 -7.15
CA THR A 81 6.86 6.99 -6.42
C THR A 81 5.70 6.83 -7.39
N ILE A 82 4.98 5.73 -7.27
CA ILE A 82 3.89 5.33 -8.18
C ILE A 82 2.49 5.76 -7.67
N SER A 83 2.38 6.08 -6.39
CA SER A 83 1.16 6.64 -5.80
C SER A 83 1.52 7.61 -4.68
N ARG A 84 0.83 8.75 -4.61
CA ARG A 84 1.06 9.78 -3.60
C ARG A 84 -0.27 10.32 -3.07
N GLY A 85 -0.36 10.52 -1.77
CA GLY A 85 -1.58 10.89 -1.06
C GLY A 85 -2.41 9.65 -0.71
N GLY A 86 -3.60 9.87 -0.16
CA GLY A 86 -4.45 8.79 0.33
C GLY A 86 -4.33 8.61 1.84
N ASN A 87 -5.25 7.82 2.39
CA ASN A 87 -5.40 7.65 3.84
C ASN A 87 -4.95 6.25 4.29
N ASP A 88 -5.14 5.23 3.45
CA ASP A 88 -4.86 3.84 3.81
C ASP A 88 -4.50 3.04 2.56
N TYR A 89 -3.38 2.32 2.62
CA TYR A 89 -2.90 1.41 1.58
C TYR A 89 -2.81 0.00 2.16
N ARG A 90 -3.21 -1.01 1.37
CA ARG A 90 -3.21 -2.41 1.83
C ARG A 90 -3.04 -3.40 0.68
N ASN A 91 -2.74 -4.65 1.07
CA ASN A 91 -2.81 -5.83 0.19
C ASN A 91 -1.97 -5.68 -1.08
N TYR A 92 -0.67 -5.58 -0.91
CA TYR A 92 0.25 -5.54 -2.04
C TYR A 92 0.40 -6.92 -2.69
N ALA A 93 0.16 -6.99 -4.00
CA ALA A 93 0.44 -8.18 -4.81
C ALA A 93 1.39 -7.82 -5.94
N ILE A 94 2.46 -8.57 -6.08
CA ILE A 94 3.47 -8.43 -7.13
C ILE A 94 3.43 -9.67 -7.99
N ASP A 95 3.44 -9.52 -9.32
CA ASP A 95 3.49 -10.67 -10.21
C ASP A 95 4.81 -11.44 -10.10
N GLU A 96 4.85 -12.67 -10.62
CA GLU A 96 6.01 -13.57 -10.54
C GLU A 96 7.32 -12.94 -11.03
N ASN A 97 7.24 -12.01 -11.99
CA ASN A 97 8.39 -11.39 -12.61
C ASN A 97 8.78 -10.03 -12.01
N GLY A 98 7.95 -9.45 -11.14
CA GLY A 98 8.16 -8.12 -10.59
C GLY A 98 7.95 -6.98 -11.60
N TYR A 99 7.09 -7.20 -12.59
CA TYR A 99 6.75 -6.18 -13.59
C TYR A 99 5.39 -5.52 -13.35
N GLN A 100 4.57 -6.14 -12.51
CA GLN A 100 3.23 -5.67 -12.19
C GLN A 100 3.05 -5.64 -10.69
N LEU A 101 2.35 -4.61 -10.22
CA LEU A 101 1.96 -4.43 -8.83
C LEU A 101 0.48 -4.07 -8.79
N ALA A 102 -0.25 -4.69 -7.89
CA ALA A 102 -1.59 -4.27 -7.52
C ALA A 102 -1.67 -4.04 -6.01
N PHE A 103 -2.52 -3.14 -5.60
CA PHE A 103 -2.79 -2.86 -4.19
C PHE A 103 -4.18 -2.25 -4.01
N THR A 104 -4.72 -2.36 -2.81
CA THR A 104 -5.94 -1.65 -2.46
C THR A 104 -5.60 -0.35 -1.74
N ALA A 105 -6.35 0.72 -2.00
CA ALA A 105 -6.16 1.98 -1.31
C ALA A 105 -7.47 2.75 -1.14
N GLU A 106 -7.62 3.35 0.04
CA GLU A 106 -8.61 4.39 0.34
C GLU A 106 -7.90 5.74 0.23
N ARG A 107 -8.34 6.59 -0.71
CA ARG A 107 -7.62 7.83 -1.04
C ARG A 107 -8.48 9.08 -1.03
N ASP A 108 -9.80 8.93 -1.05
CA ASP A 108 -10.70 10.03 -1.40
C ASP A 108 -11.56 10.50 -0.23
N SER A 109 -11.60 9.76 0.88
CA SER A 109 -12.43 10.09 2.02
C SER A 109 -11.84 11.23 2.84
N SER A 110 -12.69 12.12 3.33
CA SER A 110 -12.30 13.07 4.37
C SER A 110 -12.02 12.33 5.69
N ALA A 111 -11.24 12.94 6.57
CA ALA A 111 -10.94 12.36 7.89
C ALA A 111 -12.21 12.06 8.71
N LYS A 112 -13.30 12.81 8.49
CA LYS A 112 -14.59 12.67 9.18
C LYS A 112 -15.60 11.78 8.45
N ALA A 113 -15.24 11.15 7.32
CA ALA A 113 -16.14 10.29 6.58
C ALA A 113 -16.56 9.08 7.42
N LEU A 114 -17.86 8.85 7.56
CA LEU A 114 -18.43 7.71 8.30
C LEU A 114 -18.22 6.38 7.58
N GLN A 115 -18.00 6.42 6.28
CA GLN A 115 -17.68 5.25 5.46
C GLN A 115 -16.48 5.57 4.59
N LYS A 116 -15.59 4.61 4.46
CA LYS A 116 -14.38 4.69 3.64
C LYS A 116 -14.35 3.49 2.71
N PHE A 117 -14.02 3.72 1.44
CA PHE A 117 -14.07 2.69 0.42
C PHE A 117 -12.71 2.52 -0.23
N HIS A 118 -12.18 1.31 -0.10
CA HIS A 118 -10.98 0.94 -0.84
C HIS A 118 -11.30 0.75 -2.31
N LYS A 119 -10.33 1.11 -3.15
CA LYS A 119 -10.35 0.89 -4.60
C LYS A 119 -9.15 0.04 -4.96
N LEU A 120 -9.23 -0.70 -6.06
CA LEU A 120 -8.13 -1.50 -6.58
C LEU A 120 -7.29 -0.66 -7.54
N TRP A 121 -6.00 -0.59 -7.26
CA TRP A 121 -5.00 0.12 -8.03
C TRP A 121 -4.03 -0.85 -8.67
N TYR A 122 -3.55 -0.48 -9.84
CA TYR A 122 -2.64 -1.29 -10.64
C TYR A 122 -1.52 -0.43 -11.21
N TRP A 123 -0.31 -0.96 -11.16
CA TRP A 123 0.87 -0.38 -11.77
C TRP A 123 1.60 -1.43 -12.60
N LYS A 124 2.19 -0.99 -13.71
CA LYS A 124 3.04 -1.82 -14.57
C LYS A 124 4.37 -1.14 -14.79
N ASN A 125 5.44 -1.91 -14.84
CA ASN A 125 6.77 -1.40 -15.12
C ASN A 125 6.78 -0.60 -16.45
N GLY A 126 7.38 0.58 -16.42
CA GLY A 126 7.38 1.53 -17.54
C GLY A 126 6.24 2.55 -17.51
N THR A 127 5.36 2.52 -16.49
CA THR A 127 4.36 3.59 -16.26
C THR A 127 4.77 4.46 -15.07
N ASP A 128 4.48 5.75 -15.14
CA ASP A 128 4.88 6.72 -14.11
C ASP A 128 4.08 6.59 -12.81
N SER A 129 2.84 6.11 -12.90
CA SER A 129 1.95 6.03 -11.74
C SER A 129 0.98 4.86 -11.83
N ALA A 130 0.50 4.43 -10.66
CA ALA A 130 -0.58 3.47 -10.56
C ALA A 130 -1.91 4.08 -10.99
N VAL A 131 -2.74 3.28 -11.66
CA VAL A 131 -4.09 3.65 -12.10
C VAL A 131 -5.14 2.87 -11.33
N MET A 132 -6.27 3.50 -11.04
CA MET A 132 -7.43 2.83 -10.45
C MET A 132 -8.10 1.95 -11.52
N ILE A 133 -8.31 0.67 -11.22
CA ILE A 133 -8.91 -0.29 -12.15
C ILE A 133 -10.28 -0.79 -11.71
N THR A 134 -10.60 -0.73 -10.42
CA THR A 134 -11.90 -1.17 -9.91
C THR A 134 -12.28 -0.42 -8.63
N ASP A 135 -13.57 -0.08 -8.53
CA ASP A 135 -14.23 0.47 -7.34
C ASP A 135 -15.65 -0.11 -7.19
N LYS A 136 -16.42 0.39 -6.23
CA LYS A 136 -17.80 -0.03 -5.96
C LYS A 136 -18.79 0.23 -7.11
N ASN A 137 -18.45 1.10 -8.05
CA ASN A 137 -19.30 1.48 -9.18
C ASN A 137 -18.86 0.81 -10.49
N SER A 138 -17.82 0.01 -10.47
CA SER A 138 -17.26 -0.63 -11.66
C SER A 138 -18.18 -1.73 -12.18
N VAL A 139 -18.18 -1.90 -13.49
CA VAL A 139 -18.94 -2.98 -14.15
C VAL A 139 -18.54 -4.33 -13.59
N GLY A 140 -19.52 -5.16 -13.23
CA GLY A 140 -19.29 -6.48 -12.61
C GLY A 140 -19.20 -6.47 -11.10
N MET A 141 -19.11 -5.29 -10.44
CA MET A 141 -19.22 -5.20 -8.98
C MET A 141 -20.68 -5.45 -8.57
N PRO A 142 -20.97 -6.38 -7.64
CA PRO A 142 -22.32 -6.59 -7.14
C PRO A 142 -22.88 -5.31 -6.47
N VAL A 143 -24.18 -5.11 -6.56
CA VAL A 143 -24.85 -3.97 -5.91
C VAL A 143 -24.58 -4.00 -4.40
N SER A 144 -24.24 -2.86 -3.84
CA SER A 144 -23.90 -2.70 -2.41
C SER A 144 -22.64 -3.48 -1.98
N TRP A 145 -21.75 -3.78 -2.90
CA TRP A 145 -20.44 -4.37 -2.61
C TRP A 145 -19.33 -3.38 -2.97
N ASN A 146 -18.14 -3.65 -2.41
CA ASN A 146 -16.92 -2.88 -2.65
C ASN A 146 -15.70 -3.81 -2.72
N VAL A 147 -14.58 -3.28 -3.19
CA VAL A 147 -13.26 -3.91 -3.04
C VAL A 147 -12.98 -4.09 -1.54
N SER A 148 -12.64 -5.31 -1.13
CA SER A 148 -12.36 -5.63 0.28
C SER A 148 -10.96 -5.21 0.68
N GLU A 149 -10.85 -4.47 1.77
CA GLU A 149 -9.56 -4.16 2.41
C GLU A 149 -8.91 -5.37 3.09
N ASN A 150 -9.69 -6.43 3.32
CA ASN A 150 -9.23 -7.67 3.97
C ASN A 150 -9.17 -8.86 2.99
N GLY A 151 -9.55 -8.65 1.73
CA GLY A 151 -9.52 -9.70 0.71
C GLY A 151 -8.12 -9.93 0.19
N GLU A 152 -7.76 -11.19 0.00
CA GLU A 152 -6.50 -11.54 -0.64
C GLU A 152 -6.41 -10.96 -2.05
N LEU A 153 -5.22 -10.48 -2.41
CA LEU A 153 -4.89 -9.95 -3.72
C LEU A 153 -3.75 -10.77 -4.31
N SER A 154 -3.93 -11.32 -5.52
CA SER A 154 -2.90 -12.14 -6.13
C SER A 154 -2.94 -12.12 -7.66
N PHE A 155 -1.79 -12.27 -8.29
CA PHE A 155 -1.68 -12.51 -9.73
C PHE A 155 -1.67 -14.00 -10.04
N SER A 156 -2.24 -14.38 -11.19
CA SER A 156 -1.98 -15.70 -11.76
C SER A 156 -0.48 -15.85 -12.06
N LYS A 157 0.02 -17.08 -12.08
CA LYS A 157 1.45 -17.39 -12.29
C LYS A 157 2.06 -16.74 -13.54
N ASN A 158 1.28 -16.59 -14.61
CA ASN A 158 1.72 -15.94 -15.84
C ASN A 158 1.44 -14.43 -15.87
N GLY A 159 0.95 -13.84 -14.78
CA GLY A 159 0.64 -12.41 -14.68
C GLY A 159 -0.56 -11.93 -15.51
N SER A 160 -1.30 -12.83 -16.18
CA SER A 160 -2.39 -12.45 -17.10
C SER A 160 -3.72 -12.18 -16.39
N ARG A 161 -3.87 -12.56 -15.13
CA ARG A 161 -5.08 -12.36 -14.31
C ARG A 161 -4.70 -11.83 -12.95
N LEU A 162 -5.56 -10.95 -12.45
CA LEU A 162 -5.49 -10.43 -11.08
C LEU A 162 -6.76 -10.90 -10.35
N TYR A 163 -6.59 -11.51 -9.19
CA TYR A 163 -7.65 -11.93 -8.29
C TYR A 163 -7.70 -10.98 -7.11
N PHE A 164 -8.90 -10.59 -6.69
CA PHE A 164 -9.09 -9.69 -5.55
C PHE A 164 -10.39 -10.01 -4.82
N GLY A 165 -10.42 -9.72 -3.54
CA GLY A 165 -11.60 -9.90 -2.71
C GLY A 165 -12.59 -8.75 -2.85
N THR A 166 -13.89 -9.08 -2.79
CA THR A 166 -14.98 -8.11 -2.67
C THR A 166 -15.81 -8.43 -1.42
N ALA A 167 -16.43 -7.42 -0.83
CA ALA A 167 -17.26 -7.59 0.36
C ALA A 167 -18.49 -6.68 0.33
N PRO A 168 -19.60 -7.07 0.99
CA PRO A 168 -20.75 -6.19 1.17
C PRO A 168 -20.35 -4.90 1.90
N ILE A 169 -20.90 -3.79 1.46
CA ILE A 169 -20.75 -2.50 2.15
C ILE A 169 -21.50 -2.57 3.47
N LYS A 170 -20.76 -2.40 4.58
CA LYS A 170 -21.37 -2.31 5.91
C LYS A 170 -22.12 -0.98 6.03
N PRO A 171 -23.28 -0.95 6.74
CA PRO A 171 -23.95 0.31 7.06
C PRO A 171 -23.00 1.28 7.77
N ALA A 172 -23.19 2.58 7.58
CA ALA A 172 -22.48 3.58 8.36
C ALA A 172 -22.76 3.35 9.86
N LYS A 173 -21.71 3.50 10.68
CA LYS A 173 -21.87 3.41 12.14
C LYS A 173 -22.83 4.50 12.59
N ASP A 174 -23.91 4.12 13.29
CA ASP A 174 -24.82 5.09 13.90
C ASP A 174 -24.09 5.75 15.07
N THR A 175 -23.81 7.04 14.94
CA THR A 175 -23.16 7.86 15.97
C THR A 175 -24.16 8.61 16.84
N SER A 176 -25.47 8.43 16.63
CA SER A 176 -26.52 9.07 17.42
C SER A 176 -26.82 8.34 18.73
N LEU A 177 -26.39 7.09 18.85
CA LEU A 177 -26.51 6.32 20.09
C LEU A 177 -25.35 6.67 21.02
N ILE A 178 -25.64 7.42 22.07
CA ILE A 178 -24.73 7.62 23.20
C ILE A 178 -24.93 6.41 24.11
N ASP A 179 -23.94 5.55 24.22
CA ASP A 179 -23.89 4.54 25.27
C ASP A 179 -23.81 5.29 26.63
N ILE A 180 -24.87 5.23 27.40
CA ILE A 180 -24.96 5.80 28.75
C ILE A 180 -24.43 4.76 29.73
#